data_90bbfca4fc5018dc22fbcb511f17dde5
#
_entry.id   90bbfca4fc5018dc22fbcb511f17dde5
#
_cell.length_a   1.000
_cell.length_b   1.000
_cell.length_c   1.000
_cell.angle_alpha   90.00
_cell.angle_beta   90.00
_cell.angle_gamma   90.00
#
_symmetry.space_group_name_H-M   'P 1'
#
loop_
_entity.id
_entity.type
_entity.pdbx_description
1 polymer ?
#
loop_
_entity_poly.entity_id
_entity_poly.type
_entity_poly.pdbx_seq_one_letter_code
_entity_poly.pdbx_strand_id
1 'polypeptide(L)'
;LQDLLFKNHDYLKKNKILYPKSGTSADSSGRRHAPMVYRYIANHDMKPMPDSIFQEIKKSDCSKVILSSEAWSNPNRSSHLIALIFWLRSQGFINHCGILSLRNITDYQLSLYREFTIVRQNKHKYSRYVQHDWADYLKLLFIYKSLFRERLKVVEFDKKANHLNVILKSFEIGNCIDGLEQINNSNVKSYDSVDCEIFRVLNVLKVAKPDQFKIADPIKKE
;
A
#
# COMPACT_ATOMS: atom_id res chain seq x y z
N LEU A 1 -2.54 7.65 2.45
CA LEU A 1 -2.36 8.08 1.07
C LEU A 1 -3.53 7.65 0.17
N GLN A 2 -3.85 6.35 0.05
CA GLN A 2 -4.85 5.85 -0.89
C GLN A 2 -6.26 6.38 -0.59
N ASP A 3 -6.67 6.41 0.67
CA ASP A 3 -7.96 6.98 1.07
C ASP A 3 -8.05 8.46 0.73
N LEU A 4 -6.95 9.19 0.92
CA LEU A 4 -6.87 10.60 0.59
C LEU A 4 -6.99 10.83 -0.93
N LEU A 5 -6.28 10.05 -1.74
CA LEU A 5 -6.39 10.12 -3.21
C LEU A 5 -7.80 9.77 -3.67
N PHE A 6 -8.41 8.74 -3.08
CA PHE A 6 -9.78 8.33 -3.40
C PHE A 6 -10.81 9.41 -3.03
N LYS A 7 -10.69 9.99 -1.84
CA LYS A 7 -11.59 11.07 -1.36
C LYS A 7 -11.50 12.31 -2.25
N ASN A 8 -10.30 12.64 -2.68
CA ASN A 8 -10.02 13.80 -3.51
C ASN A 8 -10.08 13.53 -5.02
N HIS A 9 -10.70 12.43 -5.46
CA HIS A 9 -10.75 12.02 -6.87
C HIS A 9 -11.24 13.15 -7.79
N ASP A 10 -12.33 13.82 -7.45
CA ASP A 10 -12.93 14.83 -8.31
C ASP A 10 -12.07 16.10 -8.39
N TYR A 11 -11.42 16.48 -7.30
CA TYR A 11 -10.44 17.55 -7.28
C TYR A 11 -9.20 17.21 -8.12
N LEU A 12 -8.65 16.02 -7.98
CA LEU A 12 -7.53 15.54 -8.80
C LEU A 12 -7.90 15.54 -10.28
N LYS A 13 -9.10 15.06 -10.62
CA LYS A 13 -9.59 15.01 -12.00
C LYS A 13 -9.71 16.40 -12.64
N LYS A 14 -10.18 17.40 -11.90
CA LYS A 14 -10.19 18.82 -12.36
C LYS A 14 -8.77 19.30 -12.71
N ASN A 15 -7.76 18.77 -12.03
CA ASN A 15 -6.34 19.07 -12.27
C ASN A 15 -5.68 18.09 -13.25
N LYS A 16 -6.48 17.38 -14.07
CA LYS A 16 -6.00 16.43 -15.10
C LYS A 16 -5.23 15.22 -14.55
N ILE A 17 -5.55 14.82 -13.32
CA ILE A 17 -4.94 13.69 -12.63
C ILE A 17 -6.05 12.69 -12.29
N LEU A 18 -5.95 11.47 -12.79
CA LEU A 18 -6.89 10.42 -12.48
C LEU A 18 -6.32 9.50 -11.39
N TYR A 19 -7.05 9.31 -10.32
CA TYR A 19 -6.93 8.18 -9.41
C TYR A 19 -8.13 7.26 -9.65
N PRO A 20 -8.01 6.15 -10.41
CA PRO A 20 -9.16 5.34 -10.80
C PRO A 20 -9.93 4.84 -9.57
N LYS A 21 -11.23 5.02 -9.55
CA LYS A 21 -12.13 4.46 -8.52
C LYS A 21 -12.42 2.99 -8.78
N SER A 22 -12.44 2.59 -10.06
CA SER A 22 -12.55 1.19 -10.46
C SER A 22 -11.38 0.37 -9.92
N GLY A 23 -11.66 -0.85 -9.47
CA GLY A 23 -10.63 -1.77 -8.98
C GLY A 23 -10.02 -1.41 -7.63
N THR A 24 -10.52 -0.39 -6.94
CA THR A 24 -10.17 -0.14 -5.54
C THR A 24 -10.99 -1.06 -4.62
N SER A 25 -10.38 -1.50 -3.50
CA SER A 25 -11.14 -2.25 -2.50
C SER A 25 -12.02 -1.31 -1.68
N ALA A 26 -13.19 -1.80 -1.29
CA ALA A 26 -14.12 -1.10 -0.39
C ALA A 26 -13.93 -1.49 1.08
N ASP A 27 -12.97 -2.37 1.36
CA ASP A 27 -12.72 -2.88 2.70
C ASP A 27 -12.01 -1.85 3.60
N SER A 28 -11.91 -2.18 4.87
CA SER A 28 -11.27 -1.35 5.91
C SER A 28 -9.77 -1.12 5.69
N SER A 29 -9.17 -1.76 4.69
CA SER A 29 -7.74 -1.67 4.40
C SER A 29 -7.36 -0.51 3.49
N GLY A 30 -8.30 0.41 3.21
CA GLY A 30 -8.10 1.59 2.37
C GLY A 30 -8.42 1.38 0.89
N ARG A 31 -8.61 2.48 0.18
CA ARG A 31 -9.04 2.53 -1.23
C ARG A 31 -7.86 2.30 -2.19
N ARG A 32 -7.22 1.15 -2.11
CA ARG A 32 -6.04 0.75 -2.87
C ARG A 32 -6.37 -0.19 -4.02
N HIS A 33 -5.51 -0.22 -5.04
CA HIS A 33 -5.65 -1.13 -6.19
C HIS A 33 -5.12 -2.56 -5.86
N ALA A 34 -5.26 -3.00 -4.59
CA ALA A 34 -4.82 -4.32 -4.15
C ALA A 34 -5.54 -5.48 -4.86
N PRO A 35 -6.87 -5.43 -5.11
CA PRO A 35 -7.56 -6.52 -5.82
C PRO A 35 -6.97 -6.80 -7.20
N MET A 36 -6.46 -5.79 -7.90
CA MET A 36 -5.79 -5.93 -9.19
C MET A 36 -4.56 -6.84 -9.09
N VAL A 37 -3.75 -6.65 -8.04
CA VAL A 37 -2.54 -7.44 -7.80
C VAL A 37 -2.86 -8.87 -7.40
N TYR A 38 -3.81 -9.04 -6.46
CA TYR A 38 -4.17 -10.37 -5.96
C TYR A 38 -4.86 -11.23 -7.00
N ARG A 39 -5.76 -10.66 -7.81
CA ARG A 39 -6.42 -11.38 -8.91
C ARG A 39 -5.43 -11.84 -9.98
N TYR A 40 -4.49 -11.00 -10.33
CA TYR A 40 -3.44 -11.36 -11.29
C TYR A 40 -2.60 -12.53 -10.80
N ILE A 41 -2.16 -12.49 -9.52
CA ILE A 41 -1.34 -13.57 -8.95
C ILE A 41 -2.12 -14.88 -8.83
N ALA A 42 -3.43 -14.82 -8.52
CA ALA A 42 -4.27 -16.00 -8.40
C ALA A 42 -4.59 -16.64 -9.75
N ASN A 43 -4.65 -15.84 -10.82
CA ASN A 43 -5.04 -16.28 -12.16
C ASN A 43 -3.99 -15.79 -13.17
N HIS A 44 -2.97 -16.60 -13.42
CA HIS A 44 -1.81 -16.25 -14.25
C HIS A 44 -2.14 -15.79 -15.68
N ASP A 45 -3.31 -16.17 -16.21
CA ASP A 45 -3.75 -15.81 -17.57
C ASP A 45 -4.56 -14.52 -17.65
N MET A 46 -4.80 -13.85 -16.52
CA MET A 46 -5.54 -12.59 -16.53
C MET A 46 -4.67 -11.42 -17.02
N LYS A 47 -5.30 -10.51 -17.74
CA LYS A 47 -4.69 -9.20 -18.02
C LYS A 47 -4.21 -8.55 -16.72
N PRO A 48 -3.03 -7.92 -16.71
CA PRO A 48 -2.48 -7.30 -15.49
C PRO A 48 -3.33 -6.14 -14.97
N MET A 49 -4.23 -5.61 -15.79
CA MET A 49 -5.18 -4.57 -15.40
C MET A 49 -6.60 -5.00 -15.79
N PRO A 50 -7.58 -4.92 -14.86
CA PRO A 50 -8.99 -5.13 -15.17
C PRO A 50 -9.50 -4.15 -16.22
N ASP A 51 -10.39 -4.63 -17.10
CA ASP A 51 -10.95 -3.80 -18.17
C ASP A 51 -11.69 -2.57 -17.61
N SER A 52 -12.33 -2.68 -16.44
CA SER A 52 -13.00 -1.54 -15.79
C SER A 52 -12.05 -0.36 -15.50
N ILE A 53 -10.84 -0.67 -14.97
CA ILE A 53 -9.82 0.36 -14.70
C ILE A 53 -9.32 0.94 -16.03
N PHE A 54 -9.03 0.08 -16.99
CA PHE A 54 -8.52 0.51 -18.29
C PHE A 54 -9.52 1.39 -19.03
N GLN A 55 -10.81 1.03 -19.01
CA GLN A 55 -11.86 1.85 -19.61
C GLN A 55 -12.04 3.19 -18.89
N GLU A 56 -11.93 3.23 -17.56
CA GLU A 56 -11.95 4.49 -16.81
C GLU A 56 -10.79 5.40 -17.22
N ILE A 57 -9.58 4.84 -17.39
CA ILE A 57 -8.42 5.59 -17.88
C ILE A 57 -8.65 6.12 -19.31
N LYS A 58 -9.10 5.27 -20.22
CA LYS A 58 -9.33 5.64 -21.64
C LYS A 58 -10.41 6.70 -21.83
N LYS A 59 -11.46 6.67 -20.97
CA LYS A 59 -12.56 7.65 -21.03
C LYS A 59 -12.24 8.96 -20.33
N SER A 60 -11.15 9.01 -19.56
CA SER A 60 -10.74 10.23 -18.88
C SER A 60 -10.00 11.15 -19.85
N ASP A 61 -10.15 12.44 -19.65
CA ASP A 61 -9.37 13.49 -20.31
C ASP A 61 -8.12 13.88 -19.49
N CYS A 62 -7.74 13.04 -18.55
CA CYS A 62 -6.61 13.26 -17.64
C CYS A 62 -5.28 12.95 -18.34
N SER A 63 -4.29 13.80 -18.11
CA SER A 63 -2.94 13.62 -18.64
C SER A 63 -2.06 12.73 -17.76
N LYS A 64 -2.45 12.53 -16.51
CA LYS A 64 -1.70 11.73 -15.52
C LYS A 64 -2.64 10.73 -14.83
N VAL A 65 -2.12 9.53 -14.55
CA VAL A 65 -2.85 8.47 -13.84
C VAL A 65 -2.01 8.00 -12.67
N ILE A 66 -2.62 7.91 -11.49
CA ILE A 66 -1.98 7.38 -10.29
C ILE A 66 -2.58 6.01 -9.98
N LEU A 67 -1.74 4.99 -9.95
CA LEU A 67 -2.08 3.66 -9.43
C LEU A 67 -1.31 3.43 -8.14
N SER A 68 -1.97 2.97 -7.08
CA SER A 68 -1.35 2.78 -5.79
C SER A 68 -1.76 1.47 -5.14
N SER A 69 -0.78 0.67 -4.71
CA SER A 69 -1.00 -0.55 -3.95
C SER A 69 0.20 -0.87 -3.08
N GLU A 70 -0.03 -1.13 -1.80
CA GLU A 70 1.02 -1.65 -0.90
C GLU A 70 1.50 -3.05 -1.30
N ALA A 71 0.70 -3.81 -2.04
CA ALA A 71 1.07 -5.13 -2.50
C ALA A 71 2.28 -5.10 -3.45
N TRP A 72 2.54 -3.99 -4.13
CA TRP A 72 3.73 -3.82 -4.98
C TRP A 72 5.02 -3.61 -4.19
N SER A 73 4.95 -3.28 -2.91
CA SER A 73 6.12 -3.21 -2.04
C SER A 73 6.62 -4.59 -1.57
N ASN A 74 5.93 -5.67 -1.93
CA ASN A 74 6.39 -7.03 -1.68
C ASN A 74 7.20 -7.55 -2.88
N PRO A 75 8.53 -7.80 -2.73
CA PRO A 75 9.39 -8.25 -3.83
C PRO A 75 8.90 -9.55 -4.47
N ASN A 76 8.22 -10.42 -3.71
CA ASN A 76 7.68 -11.68 -4.21
C ASN A 76 6.43 -11.52 -5.11
N ARG A 77 5.90 -10.29 -5.21
CA ARG A 77 4.76 -9.93 -6.08
C ARG A 77 5.17 -9.02 -7.24
N SER A 78 6.46 -8.90 -7.49
CA SER A 78 7.01 -8.06 -8.55
C SER A 78 6.57 -8.47 -9.96
N SER A 79 6.25 -9.76 -10.17
CA SER A 79 5.75 -10.27 -11.47
C SER A 79 4.53 -9.50 -11.98
N HIS A 80 3.59 -9.16 -11.10
CA HIS A 80 2.44 -8.34 -11.48
C HIS A 80 2.87 -6.93 -11.92
N LEU A 81 3.75 -6.27 -11.16
CA LEU A 81 4.21 -4.91 -11.52
C LEU A 81 4.95 -4.90 -12.85
N ILE A 82 5.81 -5.90 -13.07
CA ILE A 82 6.53 -6.08 -14.33
C ILE A 82 5.54 -6.25 -15.49
N ALA A 83 4.61 -7.19 -15.37
CA ALA A 83 3.60 -7.44 -16.39
C ALA A 83 2.73 -6.22 -16.66
N LEU A 84 2.32 -5.50 -15.62
CA LEU A 84 1.54 -4.27 -15.72
C LEU A 84 2.27 -3.19 -16.52
N ILE A 85 3.54 -2.93 -16.23
CA ILE A 85 4.33 -1.92 -16.93
C ILE A 85 4.54 -2.29 -18.40
N PHE A 86 4.86 -3.55 -18.70
CA PHE A 86 4.99 -4.01 -20.08
C PHE A 86 3.67 -3.92 -20.85
N TRP A 87 2.57 -4.33 -20.22
CA TRP A 87 1.25 -4.24 -20.83
C TRP A 87 0.84 -2.78 -21.06
N LEU A 88 1.02 -1.88 -20.12
CA LEU A 88 0.74 -0.45 -20.27
C LEU A 88 1.55 0.15 -21.44
N ARG A 89 2.82 -0.22 -21.60
CA ARG A 89 3.64 0.19 -22.75
C ARG A 89 3.04 -0.27 -24.08
N SER A 90 2.57 -1.52 -24.15
CA SER A 90 1.91 -2.05 -25.36
C SER A 90 0.59 -1.33 -25.68
N GLN A 91 -0.05 -0.71 -24.68
CA GLN A 91 -1.25 0.11 -24.84
C GLN A 91 -0.96 1.59 -25.16
N GLY A 92 0.32 1.94 -25.39
CA GLY A 92 0.73 3.31 -25.74
C GLY A 92 1.04 4.22 -24.54
N PHE A 93 0.97 3.71 -23.31
CA PHE A 93 1.41 4.46 -22.13
C PHE A 93 2.93 4.27 -21.98
N ILE A 94 3.72 5.21 -22.48
CA ILE A 94 5.20 5.08 -22.51
C ILE A 94 5.90 5.78 -21.34
N ASN A 95 5.23 6.77 -20.71
CA ASN A 95 5.80 7.57 -19.65
C ASN A 95 5.37 7.05 -18.27
N HIS A 96 6.17 6.15 -17.69
CA HIS A 96 5.93 5.61 -16.36
C HIS A 96 6.91 6.21 -15.36
N CYS A 97 6.39 6.64 -14.21
CA CYS A 97 7.19 7.04 -13.04
C CYS A 97 6.88 6.10 -11.89
N GLY A 98 7.90 5.67 -11.17
CA GLY A 98 7.75 4.89 -9.95
C GLY A 98 8.01 5.75 -8.72
N ILE A 99 7.16 5.65 -7.69
CA ILE A 99 7.51 6.11 -6.35
C ILE A 99 7.60 4.90 -5.44
N LEU A 100 8.70 4.80 -4.75
CA LEU A 100 8.93 3.82 -3.71
C LEU A 100 9.16 4.55 -2.39
N SER A 101 8.19 4.42 -1.48
CA SER A 101 8.30 4.96 -0.14
C SER A 101 8.89 3.89 0.78
N LEU A 102 10.07 4.15 1.33
CA LEU A 102 10.76 3.25 2.22
C LEU A 102 10.68 3.75 3.66
N ARG A 103 10.29 2.86 4.56
CA ARG A 103 10.33 3.08 6.00
C ARG A 103 11.64 2.52 6.55
N ASN A 104 12.10 3.02 7.73
CA ASN A 104 13.11 2.31 8.49
C ASN A 104 12.75 0.81 8.55
N ILE A 105 13.73 -0.07 8.25
CA ILE A 105 13.46 -1.49 8.08
C ILE A 105 12.95 -2.16 9.36
N THR A 106 13.49 -1.75 10.51
CA THR A 106 13.06 -2.27 11.82
C THR A 106 11.63 -1.86 12.13
N ASP A 107 11.29 -0.59 11.89
CA ASP A 107 9.92 -0.08 12.06
C ASP A 107 8.93 -0.75 11.11
N TYR A 108 9.35 -1.05 9.89
CA TYR A 108 8.54 -1.75 8.91
C TYR A 108 8.26 -3.19 9.33
N GLN A 109 9.32 -3.91 9.71
CA GLN A 109 9.21 -5.31 10.18
C GLN A 109 8.34 -5.42 11.44
N LEU A 110 8.51 -4.50 12.39
CA LEU A 110 7.69 -4.46 13.60
C LEU A 110 6.22 -4.16 13.29
N SER A 111 5.96 -3.23 12.37
CA SER A 111 4.61 -2.90 11.92
C SER A 111 3.93 -4.10 11.23
N LEU A 112 4.66 -4.82 10.38
CA LEU A 112 4.16 -6.05 9.75
C LEU A 112 3.88 -7.13 10.78
N TYR A 113 4.79 -7.36 11.72
CA TYR A 113 4.59 -8.34 12.79
C TYR A 113 3.32 -8.05 13.60
N ARG A 114 3.10 -6.78 13.94
CA ARG A 114 1.88 -6.33 14.64
C ARG A 114 0.62 -6.64 13.84
N GLU A 115 0.60 -6.26 12.57
CA GLU A 115 -0.53 -6.55 11.68
C GLU A 115 -0.82 -8.04 11.61
N PHE A 116 0.22 -8.84 11.36
CA PHE A 116 0.05 -10.29 11.24
C PHE A 116 -0.37 -10.95 12.54
N THR A 117 0.12 -10.49 13.69
CA THR A 117 -0.23 -11.06 14.98
C THR A 117 -1.66 -10.70 15.37
N ILE A 118 -2.05 -9.44 15.24
CA ILE A 118 -3.35 -8.94 15.71
C ILE A 118 -4.45 -9.24 14.66
N VAL A 119 -4.18 -9.01 13.38
CA VAL A 119 -5.20 -9.13 12.34
C VAL A 119 -5.28 -10.55 11.79
N ARG A 120 -4.14 -11.20 11.57
CA ARG A 120 -4.04 -12.50 10.89
C ARG A 120 -3.73 -13.67 11.81
N GLN A 121 -3.79 -13.45 13.12
CA GLN A 121 -3.63 -14.47 14.15
C GLN A 121 -2.31 -15.26 14.05
N ASN A 122 -1.21 -14.57 13.72
CA ASN A 122 0.12 -15.15 13.70
C ASN A 122 0.49 -15.69 15.12
N LYS A 123 1.10 -16.89 15.15
CA LYS A 123 1.50 -17.59 16.37
C LYS A 123 3.01 -17.60 16.61
N HIS A 124 3.78 -17.16 15.60
CA HIS A 124 5.23 -17.18 15.67
C HIS A 124 5.77 -15.96 16.40
N LYS A 125 6.89 -16.15 17.13
CA LYS A 125 7.65 -15.06 17.76
C LYS A 125 8.24 -14.13 16.71
N TYR A 126 8.51 -12.89 17.10
CA TYR A 126 9.10 -11.87 16.23
C TYR A 126 10.40 -12.33 15.58
N SER A 127 11.31 -12.96 16.35
CA SER A 127 12.60 -13.48 15.86
C SER A 127 12.46 -14.46 14.69
N ARG A 128 11.39 -15.27 14.66
CA ARG A 128 11.10 -16.16 13.53
C ARG A 128 10.45 -15.41 12.35
N TYR A 129 9.69 -14.36 12.66
CA TYR A 129 8.95 -13.59 11.69
C TYR A 129 9.87 -12.72 10.80
N VAL A 130 10.89 -12.09 11.40
CA VAL A 130 11.84 -11.22 10.67
C VAL A 130 12.76 -11.94 9.68
N GLN A 131 12.79 -13.27 9.73
CA GLN A 131 13.52 -14.08 8.76
C GLN A 131 12.83 -14.18 7.38
N HIS A 132 11.63 -13.63 7.23
CA HIS A 132 10.92 -13.61 5.96
C HIS A 132 11.38 -12.47 5.04
N ASP A 133 11.57 -12.78 3.76
CA ASP A 133 12.07 -11.88 2.69
C ASP A 133 11.17 -10.67 2.35
N TRP A 134 10.16 -10.39 3.17
CA TRP A 134 9.17 -9.35 2.89
C TRP A 134 9.73 -7.93 2.96
N ALA A 135 10.84 -7.76 3.65
CA ALA A 135 11.53 -6.49 3.81
C ALA A 135 12.87 -6.45 3.03
N ASP A 136 12.99 -7.25 1.98
CA ASP A 136 14.16 -7.18 1.10
C ASP A 136 14.09 -5.92 0.23
N TYR A 137 14.54 -4.81 0.81
CA TYR A 137 14.59 -3.51 0.14
C TYR A 137 15.58 -3.49 -1.02
N LEU A 138 16.66 -4.26 -0.97
CA LEU A 138 17.63 -4.32 -2.06
C LEU A 138 17.01 -4.95 -3.30
N LYS A 139 16.34 -6.08 -3.14
CA LYS A 139 15.60 -6.74 -4.22
C LYS A 139 14.52 -5.82 -4.77
N LEU A 140 13.77 -5.15 -3.89
CA LEU A 140 12.71 -4.22 -4.28
C LEU A 140 13.27 -3.02 -5.08
N LEU A 141 14.33 -2.40 -4.60
CA LEU A 141 15.01 -1.29 -5.27
C LEU A 141 15.55 -1.70 -6.64
N PHE A 142 16.16 -2.90 -6.74
CA PHE A 142 16.65 -3.42 -8.01
C PHE A 142 15.52 -3.57 -9.04
N ILE A 143 14.38 -4.16 -8.64
CA ILE A 143 13.21 -4.33 -9.50
C ILE A 143 12.68 -2.96 -9.97
N TYR A 144 12.48 -2.03 -9.03
CA TYR A 144 11.95 -0.72 -9.35
C TYR A 144 12.92 0.10 -10.24
N LYS A 145 14.22 0.05 -9.95
CA LYS A 145 15.24 0.73 -10.78
C LYS A 145 15.27 0.16 -12.20
N SER A 146 15.13 -1.15 -12.35
CA SER A 146 15.08 -1.80 -13.67
C SER A 146 13.85 -1.38 -14.48
N LEU A 147 12.69 -1.19 -13.84
CA LEU A 147 11.45 -0.80 -14.49
C LEU A 147 11.36 0.69 -14.84
N PHE A 148 11.77 1.55 -13.91
CA PHE A 148 11.54 3.00 -13.99
C PHE A 148 12.81 3.82 -14.28
N ARG A 149 14.01 3.24 -14.11
CA ARG A 149 15.30 3.88 -14.38
C ARG A 149 15.40 5.24 -13.68
N GLU A 150 15.67 6.31 -14.43
CA GLU A 150 15.80 7.68 -13.91
C GLU A 150 14.49 8.29 -13.44
N ARG A 151 13.34 7.66 -13.76
CA ARG A 151 12.01 8.07 -13.32
C ARG A 151 11.57 7.39 -12.04
N LEU A 152 12.47 6.66 -11.37
CA LEU A 152 12.23 6.18 -10.01
C LEU A 152 12.53 7.30 -9.01
N LYS A 153 11.56 7.58 -8.16
CA LYS A 153 11.72 8.43 -6.98
C LYS A 153 11.65 7.53 -5.74
N VAL A 154 12.72 7.53 -4.97
CA VAL A 154 12.74 6.86 -3.65
C VAL A 154 12.56 7.94 -2.60
N VAL A 155 11.57 7.77 -1.74
CA VAL A 155 11.28 8.73 -0.67
C VAL A 155 11.31 8.01 0.68
N GLU A 156 11.90 8.65 1.67
CA GLU A 156 11.86 8.16 3.02
C GLU A 156 10.47 8.38 3.63
N PHE A 157 9.94 7.37 4.29
CA PHE A 157 8.69 7.49 5.03
C PHE A 157 8.97 8.10 6.41
N ASP A 158 8.56 9.34 6.59
CA ASP A 158 8.53 10.00 7.89
C ASP A 158 7.09 10.10 8.42
N LYS A 159 6.85 9.55 9.62
CA LYS A 159 5.54 9.62 10.28
C LYS A 159 5.10 11.05 10.62
N LYS A 160 6.06 11.96 10.79
CA LYS A 160 5.82 13.37 11.14
C LYS A 160 5.65 14.27 9.93
N ALA A 161 6.21 13.88 8.78
CA ALA A 161 6.08 14.64 7.56
C ALA A 161 4.72 14.44 6.89
N ASN A 162 4.22 15.46 6.21
CA ASN A 162 3.10 15.29 5.30
C ASN A 162 3.55 14.47 4.07
N HIS A 163 3.55 13.15 4.24
CA HIS A 163 4.07 12.21 3.27
C HIS A 163 3.39 12.31 1.90
N LEU A 164 2.10 12.70 1.88
CA LEU A 164 1.40 12.98 0.65
C LEU A 164 2.04 14.12 -0.13
N ASN A 165 2.37 15.23 0.54
CA ASN A 165 3.00 16.37 -0.11
C ASN A 165 4.34 15.99 -0.73
N VAL A 166 5.13 15.17 -0.05
CA VAL A 166 6.41 14.67 -0.58
C VAL A 166 6.17 13.84 -1.85
N ILE A 167 5.21 12.95 -1.83
CA ILE A 167 4.87 12.10 -2.98
C ILE A 167 4.33 12.93 -4.14
N LEU A 168 3.36 13.82 -3.92
CA LEU A 168 2.76 14.62 -4.98
C LEU A 168 3.76 15.61 -5.59
N LYS A 169 4.59 16.25 -4.77
CA LYS A 169 5.69 17.10 -5.26
C LYS A 169 6.67 16.33 -6.13
N SER A 170 6.97 15.08 -5.80
CA SER A 170 7.88 14.24 -6.58
C SER A 170 7.37 13.95 -8.00
N PHE A 171 6.09 14.12 -8.27
CA PHE A 171 5.47 13.98 -9.60
C PHE A 171 5.15 15.32 -10.28
N GLU A 172 5.67 16.42 -9.78
CA GLU A 172 5.33 17.76 -10.29
C GLU A 172 3.81 18.05 -10.21
N ILE A 173 3.15 17.48 -9.20
CA ILE A 173 1.73 17.69 -8.90
C ILE A 173 1.58 18.69 -7.75
N GLY A 174 2.67 19.34 -7.36
CA GLY A 174 2.74 20.22 -6.18
C GLY A 174 1.70 21.32 -6.12
N ASN A 175 1.28 21.84 -7.27
CA ASN A 175 0.28 22.92 -7.33
C ASN A 175 -1.15 22.48 -6.94
N CYS A 176 -1.38 21.17 -6.76
CA CYS A 176 -2.70 20.62 -6.42
C CYS A 176 -2.84 20.28 -4.94
N ILE A 177 -1.83 20.58 -4.10
CA ILE A 177 -1.81 20.10 -2.70
C ILE A 177 -2.72 20.93 -1.81
N ASP A 178 -2.78 22.24 -2.04
CA ASP A 178 -3.47 23.18 -1.14
C ASP A 178 -5.00 23.02 -1.14
N GLY A 179 -5.56 22.40 -2.18
CA GLY A 179 -6.99 22.11 -2.29
C GLY A 179 -7.42 20.72 -1.85
N LEU A 180 -6.51 19.89 -1.32
CA LEU A 180 -6.86 18.53 -0.90
C LEU A 180 -7.52 18.52 0.47
N GLU A 181 -8.69 17.89 0.56
CA GLU A 181 -9.31 17.60 1.85
C GLU A 181 -8.42 16.65 2.66
N GLN A 182 -8.09 17.06 3.87
CA GLN A 182 -7.30 16.23 4.79
C GLN A 182 -8.16 15.14 5.44
N ILE A 183 -7.56 13.96 5.66
CA ILE A 183 -8.20 12.90 6.43
C ILE A 183 -7.50 12.82 7.78
N ASN A 184 -8.23 13.11 8.84
CA ASN A 184 -7.75 12.91 10.20
C ASN A 184 -7.81 11.42 10.54
N ASN A 185 -6.66 10.73 10.46
CA ASN A 185 -6.53 9.33 10.86
C ASN A 185 -6.36 9.17 12.40
N SER A 186 -7.17 9.88 13.19
CA SER A 186 -7.02 9.93 14.65
C SER A 186 -7.41 8.63 15.39
N ASN A 187 -7.96 7.62 14.70
CA ASN A 187 -8.59 6.46 15.36
C ASN A 187 -7.89 5.12 15.18
N VAL A 188 -6.62 5.08 14.73
CA VAL A 188 -5.89 3.81 14.70
C VAL A 188 -5.33 3.55 16.09
N LYS A 189 -5.95 2.62 16.84
CA LYS A 189 -5.38 2.12 18.11
C LYS A 189 -3.94 1.68 17.85
N SER A 190 -3.00 2.31 18.53
CA SER A 190 -1.59 1.91 18.48
C SER A 190 -1.40 0.77 19.47
N TYR A 191 -1.05 -0.40 18.98
CA TYR A 191 -0.66 -1.54 19.80
C TYR A 191 0.86 -1.58 19.95
N ASP A 192 1.36 -1.75 21.16
CA ASP A 192 2.79 -1.85 21.44
C ASP A 192 3.32 -3.30 21.34
N SER A 193 4.55 -3.51 21.78
CA SER A 193 5.17 -4.84 21.74
C SER A 193 4.56 -5.82 22.74
N VAL A 194 4.12 -5.32 23.89
CA VAL A 194 3.46 -6.15 24.93
C VAL A 194 2.11 -6.62 24.44
N ASP A 195 1.32 -5.71 23.83
CA ASP A 195 0.06 -6.06 23.19
C ASP A 195 0.24 -7.18 22.15
N CYS A 196 1.27 -7.06 21.32
CA CYS A 196 1.53 -8.07 20.29
C CYS A 196 1.83 -9.44 20.89
N GLU A 197 2.56 -9.51 22.01
CA GLU A 197 2.83 -10.78 22.68
C GLU A 197 1.56 -11.36 23.34
N ILE A 198 0.71 -10.52 23.94
CA ILE A 198 -0.59 -10.96 24.46
C ILE A 198 -1.41 -11.57 23.33
N PHE A 199 -1.60 -10.86 22.22
CA PHE A 199 -2.34 -11.38 21.06
C PHE A 199 -1.72 -12.65 20.49
N ARG A 200 -0.39 -12.75 20.46
CA ARG A 200 0.30 -13.96 20.00
C ARG A 200 -0.01 -15.17 20.90
N VAL A 201 0.03 -14.99 22.21
CA VAL A 201 -0.31 -16.05 23.19
C VAL A 201 -1.77 -16.48 23.01
N LEU A 202 -2.69 -15.52 22.92
CA LEU A 202 -4.11 -15.81 22.68
C LEU A 202 -4.33 -16.56 21.35
N ASN A 203 -3.55 -16.26 20.32
CA ASN A 203 -3.57 -16.98 19.04
C ASN A 203 -3.08 -18.43 19.19
N VAL A 204 -2.03 -18.66 20.01
CA VAL A 204 -1.54 -20.02 20.33
C VAL A 204 -2.61 -20.81 21.06
N LEU A 205 -3.30 -20.18 22.01
CA LEU A 205 -4.38 -20.77 22.81
C LEU A 205 -5.69 -20.92 22.00
N LYS A 206 -5.72 -20.49 20.74
CA LYS A 206 -6.89 -20.52 19.83
C LYS A 206 -8.12 -19.77 20.37
N VAL A 207 -7.91 -18.73 21.16
CA VAL A 207 -8.98 -17.85 21.61
C VAL A 207 -9.64 -17.17 20.41
N ALA A 208 -10.97 -17.12 20.36
CA ALA A 208 -11.69 -16.47 19.27
C ALA A 208 -11.35 -14.97 19.18
N LYS A 209 -11.18 -14.44 17.97
CA LYS A 209 -10.72 -13.06 17.74
C LYS A 209 -11.52 -11.99 18.48
N PRO A 210 -12.87 -12.03 18.56
CA PRO A 210 -13.64 -11.05 19.33
C PRO A 210 -13.29 -11.07 20.84
N ASP A 211 -13.01 -12.24 21.38
CA ASP A 211 -12.70 -12.41 22.81
C ASP A 211 -11.25 -11.99 23.13
N GLN A 212 -10.34 -12.09 22.16
CA GLN A 212 -8.97 -11.60 22.32
C GLN A 212 -8.95 -10.10 22.66
N PHE A 213 -9.76 -9.28 22.01
CA PHE A 213 -9.84 -7.84 22.29
C PHE A 213 -10.43 -7.57 23.68
N LYS A 214 -11.39 -8.38 24.13
CA LYS A 214 -11.95 -8.26 25.49
C LYS A 214 -10.92 -8.56 26.57
N ILE A 215 -9.99 -9.49 26.31
CA ILE A 215 -8.93 -9.86 27.24
C ILE A 215 -7.77 -8.85 27.19
N ALA A 216 -7.37 -8.40 26.01
CA ALA A 216 -6.22 -7.52 25.85
C ALA A 216 -6.48 -6.08 26.32
N ASP A 217 -7.69 -5.53 26.07
CA ASP A 217 -8.02 -4.14 26.43
C ASP A 217 -8.01 -3.84 27.95
N PRO A 218 -8.46 -4.72 28.88
CA PRO A 218 -8.35 -4.50 30.32
C PRO A 218 -6.93 -4.53 30.86
N ILE A 219 -6.04 -5.37 30.32
CA ILE A 219 -4.65 -5.50 30.76
C ILE A 219 -3.86 -4.19 30.60
N LYS A 220 -4.32 -3.32 29.69
CA LYS A 220 -3.72 -1.98 29.45
C LYS A 220 -4.06 -0.93 30.50
N LYS A 221 -5.02 -1.18 31.37
CA LYS A 221 -5.51 -0.18 32.33
C LYS A 221 -4.90 -0.33 33.71
N GLU A 222 -4.11 -1.36 33.93
CA GLU A 222 -3.31 -1.58 35.13
C GLU A 222 -1.82 -1.19 34.89
#